data_e213aede7d9c69bed1c0a96839303d98
#
_entry.id   e213aede7d9c69bed1c0a96839303d98
#
_cell.length_a   1.000
_cell.length_b   1.000
_cell.length_c   1.000
_cell.angle_alpha   90.00
_cell.angle_beta   90.00
_cell.angle_gamma   90.00
#
_symmetry.space_group_name_H-M   'P 1'
#
loop_
_entity.id
_entity.type
_entity.pdbx_description
1 polymer ?
#
loop_
_entity_poly.entity_id
_entity_poly.type
_entity_poly.pdbx_seq_one_letter_code
_entity_poly.pdbx_strand_id
1 'polypeptide(L)'
;MDNAPVQEEPRDIEAEKAVLGAAFLSKNALADAMEYLEPQDFYRKAHQIIFEKMVQLNDADQPIDPLTMKNVLDQDNQTENVGGVAYIAELATAVPTAANVVYYSKIVHDKAISRRLINTATKIINDSYAGNDKIEDQLDRAEQEIMSVSENSRQTGFKSISDVLQESINHVSELSSQDSEITGLSTGYAQLDEMTTGLHKDELVIIAARPAVGKTAFVLNIAQNVATRTDNTVAIFSLEMSAESLANRMLCAEGNINANHLRTGQLTQDERQSLFIATGALSNASIYIDDTPGIKVAEIRARCRRLAKEKGNLGLIVIDYLQLIEGSNPDNRQQEVSEISRQLKKLAKELEVPVIALSQLSRGVEQRQDKRPVLSDIRESGSIEQDADIVSFLYRDDYYEHDEDSEDNNPGNNQDDDGS
;
A
#
# COMPACT_ATOMS: atom_id res chain seq x y z
N MET A 1 -21.71 -37.69 -21.75
CA MET A 1 -21.97 -36.75 -20.64
C MET A 1 -21.21 -37.32 -19.44
N ASP A 2 -19.95 -36.86 -19.33
CA ASP A 2 -19.09 -37.27 -18.21
C ASP A 2 -19.66 -36.72 -16.91
N ASN A 3 -19.94 -37.63 -15.96
CA ASN A 3 -20.24 -37.25 -14.60
C ASN A 3 -18.99 -36.59 -13.98
N ALA A 4 -18.94 -35.29 -14.00
CA ALA A 4 -17.98 -34.57 -13.15
C ALA A 4 -18.25 -35.00 -11.70
N PRO A 5 -17.24 -35.40 -10.94
CA PRO A 5 -17.41 -35.76 -9.54
C PRO A 5 -18.03 -34.59 -8.79
N VAL A 6 -19.08 -34.80 -8.02
CA VAL A 6 -19.65 -33.83 -7.12
C VAL A 6 -18.52 -33.41 -6.17
N GLN A 7 -17.94 -32.24 -6.38
CA GLN A 7 -16.89 -31.73 -5.51
C GLN A 7 -17.55 -31.36 -4.18
N GLU A 8 -17.17 -32.05 -3.12
CA GLU A 8 -17.61 -31.67 -1.78
C GLU A 8 -16.94 -30.38 -1.35
N GLU A 9 -17.72 -29.50 -0.71
CA GLU A 9 -17.16 -28.26 -0.16
C GLU A 9 -16.07 -28.57 0.88
N PRO A 10 -14.94 -27.82 0.86
CA PRO A 10 -13.86 -27.99 1.82
C PRO A 10 -14.33 -27.85 3.25
N ARG A 11 -14.20 -28.95 4.04
CA ARG A 11 -14.65 -29.03 5.44
C ARG A 11 -13.79 -30.02 6.23
N ASP A 12 -13.73 -29.83 7.54
CA ASP A 12 -13.18 -30.78 8.49
C ASP A 12 -14.01 -30.70 9.78
N ILE A 13 -15.03 -31.56 9.85
CA ILE A 13 -15.99 -31.57 10.96
C ILE A 13 -15.35 -32.00 12.26
N GLU A 14 -14.36 -32.90 12.22
CA GLU A 14 -13.67 -33.36 13.42
C GLU A 14 -12.78 -32.26 14.01
N ALA A 15 -12.11 -31.47 13.14
CA ALA A 15 -11.38 -30.28 13.60
C ALA A 15 -12.33 -29.21 14.20
N GLU A 16 -13.51 -28.99 13.61
CA GLU A 16 -14.53 -28.08 14.17
C GLU A 16 -14.98 -28.52 15.55
N LYS A 17 -15.31 -29.83 15.73
CA LYS A 17 -15.66 -30.40 17.02
C LYS A 17 -14.53 -30.30 18.04
N ALA A 18 -13.28 -30.48 17.61
CA ALA A 18 -12.12 -30.36 18.45
C ALA A 18 -11.91 -28.92 18.97
N VAL A 19 -12.13 -27.91 18.12
CA VAL A 19 -12.08 -26.49 18.53
C VAL A 19 -13.15 -26.21 19.58
N LEU A 20 -14.40 -26.55 19.29
CA LEU A 20 -15.52 -26.32 20.22
C LEU A 20 -15.35 -27.06 21.54
N GLY A 21 -14.89 -28.32 21.48
CA GLY A 21 -14.58 -29.13 22.66
C GLY A 21 -13.47 -28.51 23.51
N ALA A 22 -12.40 -28.04 22.89
CA ALA A 22 -11.32 -27.32 23.58
C ALA A 22 -11.81 -26.03 24.26
N ALA A 23 -12.71 -25.29 23.60
CA ALA A 23 -13.32 -24.07 24.14
C ALA A 23 -14.21 -24.36 25.40
N PHE A 24 -14.87 -25.52 25.49
CA PHE A 24 -15.57 -25.95 26.69
C PHE A 24 -14.61 -26.31 27.84
N LEU A 25 -13.41 -26.80 27.51
CA LEU A 25 -12.43 -27.20 28.52
C LEU A 25 -11.66 -26.05 29.13
N SER A 26 -11.44 -24.98 28.36
CA SER A 26 -10.58 -23.85 28.81
C SER A 26 -11.00 -22.55 28.16
N LYS A 27 -11.17 -21.51 29.00
CA LYS A 27 -11.43 -20.13 28.53
C LYS A 27 -10.26 -19.58 27.70
N ASN A 28 -9.02 -19.95 28.02
CA ASN A 28 -7.84 -19.57 27.22
C ASN A 28 -7.89 -20.22 25.82
N ALA A 29 -8.35 -21.48 25.73
CA ALA A 29 -8.49 -22.12 24.41
C ALA A 29 -9.55 -21.46 23.54
N LEU A 30 -10.62 -20.92 24.11
CA LEU A 30 -11.55 -20.10 23.33
C LEU A 30 -10.87 -18.80 22.86
N ALA A 31 -10.13 -18.12 23.72
CA ALA A 31 -9.38 -16.93 23.34
C ALA A 31 -8.39 -17.20 22.19
N ASP A 32 -7.63 -18.30 22.34
CA ASP A 32 -6.70 -18.74 21.27
C ASP A 32 -7.44 -19.08 19.95
N ALA A 33 -8.63 -19.69 20.03
CA ALA A 33 -9.44 -19.99 18.84
C ALA A 33 -10.00 -18.70 18.18
N MET A 34 -10.41 -17.73 18.98
CA MET A 34 -10.92 -16.43 18.49
C MET A 34 -9.85 -15.60 17.74
N GLU A 35 -8.55 -15.86 17.98
CA GLU A 35 -7.49 -15.25 17.19
C GLU A 35 -7.48 -15.71 15.73
N TYR A 36 -7.99 -16.92 15.46
CA TYR A 36 -7.93 -17.55 14.15
C TYR A 36 -9.27 -17.67 13.46
N LEU A 37 -10.36 -17.74 14.21
CA LEU A 37 -11.68 -18.10 13.72
C LEU A 37 -12.75 -17.09 14.07
N GLU A 38 -13.63 -16.88 13.10
CA GLU A 38 -14.92 -16.23 13.27
C GLU A 38 -16.06 -17.29 13.19
N PRO A 39 -17.26 -17.02 13.73
CA PRO A 39 -18.38 -17.98 13.67
C PRO A 39 -18.67 -18.49 12.26
N GLN A 40 -18.53 -17.65 11.25
CA GLN A 40 -18.76 -17.99 9.83
C GLN A 40 -17.71 -18.93 9.22
N ASP A 41 -16.58 -19.15 9.90
CA ASP A 41 -15.52 -20.05 9.42
C ASP A 41 -15.88 -21.52 9.60
N PHE A 42 -16.81 -21.81 10.49
CA PHE A 42 -17.32 -23.16 10.67
C PHE A 42 -18.23 -23.56 9.50
N TYR A 43 -18.10 -24.79 9.04
CA TYR A 43 -18.94 -25.32 7.96
C TYR A 43 -20.36 -25.62 8.44
N ARG A 44 -20.50 -26.27 9.60
CA ARG A 44 -21.82 -26.59 10.16
C ARG A 44 -22.46 -25.37 10.78
N LYS A 45 -23.70 -25.06 10.37
CA LYS A 45 -24.48 -24.00 10.96
C LYS A 45 -24.63 -24.10 12.47
N ALA A 46 -24.79 -25.35 12.98
CA ALA A 46 -24.82 -25.63 14.42
C ALA A 46 -23.53 -25.16 15.12
N HIS A 47 -22.35 -25.41 14.52
CA HIS A 47 -21.06 -25.01 15.08
C HIS A 47 -20.88 -23.47 15.04
N GLN A 48 -21.37 -22.83 13.97
CA GLN A 48 -21.39 -21.35 13.88
C GLN A 48 -22.15 -20.75 15.06
N ILE A 49 -23.38 -21.23 15.31
CA ILE A 49 -24.23 -20.75 16.39
C ILE A 49 -23.58 -21.02 17.76
N ILE A 50 -23.03 -22.24 17.99
CA ILE A 50 -22.37 -22.58 19.24
C ILE A 50 -21.17 -21.69 19.50
N PHE A 51 -20.31 -21.50 18.50
CA PHE A 51 -19.12 -20.64 18.64
C PHE A 51 -19.49 -19.18 18.88
N GLU A 52 -20.49 -18.65 18.17
CA GLU A 52 -21.04 -17.30 18.40
C GLU A 52 -21.52 -17.13 19.84
N LYS A 53 -22.23 -18.12 20.39
CA LYS A 53 -22.67 -18.08 21.78
C LYS A 53 -21.54 -18.21 22.79
N MET A 54 -20.50 -18.99 22.47
CA MET A 54 -19.27 -19.04 23.29
C MET A 54 -18.58 -17.68 23.37
N VAL A 55 -18.46 -16.98 22.23
CA VAL A 55 -17.90 -15.62 22.18
C VAL A 55 -18.75 -14.67 23.03
N GLN A 56 -20.06 -14.73 22.87
CA GLN A 56 -21.02 -13.89 23.62
C GLN A 56 -20.93 -14.10 25.14
N LEU A 57 -20.79 -15.35 25.59
CA LEU A 57 -20.59 -15.71 26.99
C LEU A 57 -19.22 -15.23 27.50
N ASN A 58 -18.17 -15.36 26.70
CA ASN A 58 -16.86 -14.86 27.04
C ASN A 58 -16.84 -13.33 27.23
N ASP A 59 -17.47 -12.59 26.33
CA ASP A 59 -17.56 -11.12 26.37
C ASP A 59 -18.36 -10.63 27.58
N ALA A 60 -19.35 -11.44 28.00
CA ALA A 60 -20.13 -11.18 29.22
C ALA A 60 -19.45 -11.71 30.52
N ASP A 61 -18.22 -12.21 30.42
CA ASP A 61 -17.46 -12.83 31.52
C ASP A 61 -18.23 -13.98 32.24
N GLN A 62 -19.07 -14.69 31.50
CA GLN A 62 -19.85 -15.84 32.01
C GLN A 62 -19.11 -17.15 31.80
N PRO A 63 -19.39 -18.18 32.63
CA PRO A 63 -18.79 -19.50 32.45
C PRO A 63 -19.27 -20.16 31.16
N ILE A 64 -18.34 -20.86 30.48
CA ILE A 64 -18.61 -21.58 29.23
C ILE A 64 -18.66 -23.07 29.55
N ASP A 65 -19.85 -23.53 29.89
CA ASP A 65 -20.15 -24.94 30.19
C ASP A 65 -21.45 -25.35 29.49
N PRO A 66 -21.73 -26.67 29.37
CA PRO A 66 -22.91 -27.17 28.68
C PRO A 66 -24.25 -26.68 29.25
N LEU A 67 -24.31 -26.37 30.56
CA LEU A 67 -25.54 -25.89 31.20
C LEU A 67 -25.80 -24.44 30.86
N THR A 68 -24.77 -23.60 30.98
CA THR A 68 -24.85 -22.17 30.61
C THR A 68 -25.14 -22.03 29.12
N MET A 69 -24.46 -22.82 28.28
CA MET A 69 -24.70 -22.84 26.83
C MET A 69 -26.14 -23.19 26.50
N LYS A 70 -26.68 -24.25 27.13
CA LYS A 70 -28.10 -24.62 26.97
C LYS A 70 -29.03 -23.42 27.29
N ASN A 71 -28.81 -22.78 28.44
CA ASN A 71 -29.69 -21.67 28.86
C ASN A 71 -29.69 -20.51 27.85
N VAL A 72 -28.54 -20.14 27.30
CA VAL A 72 -28.46 -19.06 26.30
C VAL A 72 -29.12 -19.49 24.99
N LEU A 73 -28.92 -20.73 24.56
CA LEU A 73 -29.55 -21.25 23.34
C LEU A 73 -31.07 -21.39 23.49
N ASP A 74 -31.56 -21.74 24.68
CA ASP A 74 -33.01 -21.80 24.97
C ASP A 74 -33.66 -20.43 24.94
N GLN A 75 -32.99 -19.38 25.44
CA GLN A 75 -33.47 -17.99 25.36
C GLN A 75 -33.67 -17.52 23.92
N ASP A 76 -32.79 -17.95 23.00
CA ASP A 76 -32.85 -17.59 21.60
C ASP A 76 -33.62 -18.62 20.74
N ASN A 77 -34.23 -19.63 21.33
CA ASN A 77 -34.92 -20.76 20.65
C ASN A 77 -34.03 -21.46 19.62
N GLN A 78 -32.73 -21.59 19.90
CA GLN A 78 -31.75 -22.20 18.98
C GLN A 78 -31.32 -23.62 19.39
N THR A 79 -31.74 -24.12 20.53
CA THR A 79 -31.31 -25.43 21.09
C THR A 79 -31.53 -26.58 20.12
N GLU A 80 -32.69 -26.65 19.45
CA GLU A 80 -32.96 -27.71 18.46
C GLU A 80 -32.10 -27.52 17.18
N ASN A 81 -31.81 -26.30 16.78
CA ASN A 81 -31.02 -25.98 15.58
C ASN A 81 -29.54 -26.42 15.71
N VAL A 82 -29.05 -26.52 16.95
CA VAL A 82 -27.67 -26.97 17.21
C VAL A 82 -27.58 -28.49 17.49
N GLY A 83 -28.68 -29.23 17.43
CA GLY A 83 -28.71 -30.68 17.68
C GLY A 83 -29.07 -31.05 19.11
N GLY A 84 -29.63 -30.12 19.89
CA GLY A 84 -30.11 -30.36 21.25
C GLY A 84 -28.99 -30.48 22.30
N VAL A 85 -29.42 -30.66 23.54
CA VAL A 85 -28.52 -30.74 24.71
C VAL A 85 -27.53 -31.92 24.61
N ALA A 86 -27.96 -33.02 23.97
CA ALA A 86 -27.10 -34.19 23.80
C ALA A 86 -25.87 -33.92 22.93
N TYR A 87 -26.05 -33.10 21.88
CA TYR A 87 -24.94 -32.68 21.01
C TYR A 87 -23.96 -31.71 21.71
N ILE A 88 -24.48 -30.81 22.51
CA ILE A 88 -23.64 -29.89 23.32
C ILE A 88 -22.76 -30.70 24.31
N ALA A 89 -23.34 -31.73 24.95
CA ALA A 89 -22.60 -32.64 25.84
C ALA A 89 -21.57 -33.47 25.09
N GLU A 90 -21.88 -33.96 23.87
CA GLU A 90 -20.92 -34.63 22.99
C GLU A 90 -19.72 -33.72 22.67
N LEU A 91 -19.97 -32.48 22.28
CA LEU A 91 -18.91 -31.52 21.98
C LEU A 91 -18.01 -31.23 23.19
N ALA A 92 -18.59 -31.06 24.38
CA ALA A 92 -17.81 -30.81 25.60
C ALA A 92 -16.86 -31.96 25.97
N THR A 93 -17.08 -33.17 25.42
CA THR A 93 -16.24 -34.34 25.62
C THR A 93 -15.47 -34.76 24.37
N ALA A 94 -15.52 -33.94 23.30
CA ALA A 94 -14.93 -34.30 22.00
C ALA A 94 -13.40 -34.41 22.02
N VAL A 95 -12.73 -33.68 22.93
CA VAL A 95 -11.27 -33.71 23.08
C VAL A 95 -10.86 -33.92 24.53
N PRO A 96 -9.77 -34.66 24.80
CA PRO A 96 -9.28 -34.90 26.16
C PRO A 96 -8.46 -33.70 26.71
N THR A 97 -8.01 -32.79 25.86
CA THR A 97 -7.17 -31.63 26.22
C THR A 97 -7.38 -30.44 25.28
N ALA A 98 -7.22 -29.25 25.80
CA ALA A 98 -7.30 -28.03 25.03
C ALA A 98 -5.97 -27.62 24.34
N ALA A 99 -4.87 -28.37 24.60
CA ALA A 99 -3.51 -27.96 24.19
C ALA A 99 -3.31 -27.73 22.66
N ASN A 100 -4.11 -28.41 21.83
CA ASN A 100 -3.96 -28.36 20.36
C ASN A 100 -4.99 -27.48 19.66
N VAL A 101 -5.69 -26.62 20.39
CA VAL A 101 -6.75 -25.77 19.81
C VAL A 101 -6.27 -24.92 18.65
N VAL A 102 -5.10 -24.31 18.75
CA VAL A 102 -4.49 -23.48 17.69
C VAL A 102 -4.29 -24.30 16.40
N TYR A 103 -3.83 -25.55 16.53
CA TYR A 103 -3.65 -26.42 15.37
C TYR A 103 -4.98 -26.73 14.67
N TYR A 104 -6.00 -27.09 15.43
CA TYR A 104 -7.34 -27.37 14.89
C TYR A 104 -7.98 -26.10 14.31
N SER A 105 -7.80 -24.95 14.96
CA SER A 105 -8.29 -23.66 14.46
C SER A 105 -7.69 -23.32 13.09
N LYS A 106 -6.41 -23.55 12.88
CA LYS A 106 -5.77 -23.36 11.56
C LYS A 106 -6.37 -24.28 10.49
N ILE A 107 -6.67 -25.53 10.80
CA ILE A 107 -7.32 -26.45 9.84
C ILE A 107 -8.69 -25.90 9.45
N VAL A 108 -9.51 -25.48 10.42
CA VAL A 108 -10.85 -24.93 10.16
C VAL A 108 -10.74 -23.66 9.32
N HIS A 109 -9.81 -22.78 9.65
CA HIS A 109 -9.53 -21.53 8.94
C HIS A 109 -9.13 -21.78 7.47
N ASP A 110 -8.21 -22.69 7.21
CA ASP A 110 -7.78 -23.04 5.84
C ASP A 110 -8.94 -23.57 4.98
N LYS A 111 -9.83 -24.38 5.60
CA LYS A 111 -11.04 -24.84 4.92
C LYS A 111 -12.04 -23.71 4.67
N ALA A 112 -12.16 -22.76 5.59
CA ALA A 112 -13.00 -21.59 5.43
C ALA A 112 -12.49 -20.67 4.29
N ILE A 113 -11.18 -20.41 4.22
CA ILE A 113 -10.57 -19.66 3.11
C ILE A 113 -10.86 -20.36 1.78
N SER A 114 -10.69 -21.68 1.72
CA SER A 114 -10.97 -22.43 0.50
C SER A 114 -12.44 -22.30 0.06
N ARG A 115 -13.40 -22.31 0.98
CA ARG A 115 -14.83 -22.06 0.69
C ARG A 115 -15.08 -20.64 0.22
N ARG A 116 -14.48 -19.63 0.89
CA ARG A 116 -14.58 -18.23 0.46
C ARG A 116 -14.05 -18.06 -0.96
N LEU A 117 -12.92 -18.69 -1.28
CA LEU A 117 -12.33 -18.64 -2.63
C LEU A 117 -13.27 -19.27 -3.68
N ILE A 118 -13.87 -20.44 -3.38
CA ILE A 118 -14.85 -21.10 -4.25
C ILE A 118 -16.07 -20.20 -4.47
N ASN A 119 -16.61 -19.60 -3.41
CA ASN A 119 -17.79 -18.74 -3.49
C ASN A 119 -17.49 -17.47 -4.31
N THR A 120 -16.33 -16.86 -4.10
CA THR A 120 -15.87 -15.69 -4.87
C THR A 120 -15.69 -16.07 -6.35
N ALA A 121 -15.03 -17.17 -6.66
CA ALA A 121 -14.88 -17.63 -8.03
C ALA A 121 -16.24 -17.91 -8.69
N THR A 122 -17.18 -18.53 -7.98
CA THR A 122 -18.53 -18.79 -8.47
C THR A 122 -19.29 -17.49 -8.74
N LYS A 123 -19.14 -16.48 -7.88
CA LYS A 123 -19.72 -15.17 -8.07
C LYS A 123 -19.15 -14.48 -9.31
N ILE A 124 -17.83 -14.50 -9.50
CA ILE A 124 -17.14 -13.94 -10.67
C ILE A 124 -17.65 -14.63 -11.95
N ILE A 125 -17.80 -15.95 -11.93
CA ILE A 125 -18.35 -16.71 -13.06
C ILE A 125 -19.79 -16.24 -13.40
N ASN A 126 -20.64 -16.14 -12.40
CA ASN A 126 -22.03 -15.73 -12.59
C ASN A 126 -22.14 -14.28 -13.10
N ASP A 127 -21.35 -13.37 -12.57
CA ASP A 127 -21.31 -11.97 -13.00
C ASP A 127 -20.80 -11.86 -14.45
N SER A 128 -19.82 -12.68 -14.84
CA SER A 128 -19.30 -12.75 -16.19
C SER A 128 -20.36 -13.26 -17.20
N TYR A 129 -21.20 -14.23 -16.80
CA TYR A 129 -22.31 -14.69 -17.65
C TYR A 129 -23.46 -13.68 -17.75
N ALA A 130 -23.66 -12.85 -16.73
CA ALA A 130 -24.71 -11.83 -16.74
C ALA A 130 -24.46 -10.70 -17.76
N GLY A 131 -23.18 -10.38 -18.05
CA GLY A 131 -22.77 -9.54 -19.18
C GLY A 131 -23.28 -8.08 -19.18
N ASN A 132 -23.65 -7.55 -18.01
CA ASN A 132 -24.34 -6.25 -17.89
C ASN A 132 -23.38 -5.04 -17.84
N ASP A 133 -22.09 -5.26 -17.66
CA ASP A 133 -21.11 -4.22 -17.41
C ASP A 133 -20.00 -4.21 -18.46
N LYS A 134 -19.25 -3.11 -18.53
CA LYS A 134 -18.02 -3.06 -19.34
C LYS A 134 -17.00 -4.07 -18.82
N ILE A 135 -16.22 -4.63 -19.71
CA ILE A 135 -15.23 -5.67 -19.38
C ILE A 135 -14.20 -5.17 -18.34
N GLU A 136 -13.84 -3.90 -18.41
CA GLU A 136 -12.91 -3.25 -17.47
C GLU A 136 -13.47 -3.26 -16.05
N ASP A 137 -14.74 -2.84 -15.88
CA ASP A 137 -15.44 -2.81 -14.59
C ASP A 137 -15.64 -4.24 -14.01
N GLN A 138 -15.81 -5.25 -14.88
CA GLN A 138 -15.91 -6.65 -14.47
C GLN A 138 -14.57 -7.17 -13.96
N LEU A 139 -13.46 -6.85 -14.63
CA LEU A 139 -12.11 -7.25 -14.23
C LEU A 139 -11.72 -6.61 -12.90
N ASP A 140 -11.98 -5.31 -12.74
CA ASP A 140 -11.69 -4.60 -11.49
C ASP A 140 -12.44 -5.19 -10.30
N ARG A 141 -13.74 -5.51 -10.48
CA ARG A 141 -14.53 -6.16 -9.43
C ARG A 141 -14.01 -7.56 -9.09
N ALA A 142 -13.71 -8.35 -10.10
CA ALA A 142 -13.17 -9.69 -9.89
C ALA A 142 -11.85 -9.65 -9.10
N GLU A 143 -10.96 -8.71 -9.43
CA GLU A 143 -9.71 -8.49 -8.70
C GLU A 143 -9.97 -8.07 -7.25
N GLN A 144 -10.86 -7.11 -7.00
CA GLN A 144 -11.22 -6.68 -5.65
C GLN A 144 -11.80 -7.80 -4.81
N GLU A 145 -12.67 -8.64 -5.38
CA GLU A 145 -13.27 -9.76 -4.67
C GLU A 145 -12.25 -10.86 -4.31
N ILE A 146 -11.32 -11.17 -5.21
CA ILE A 146 -10.23 -12.10 -4.92
C ILE A 146 -9.29 -11.52 -3.85
N MET A 147 -8.97 -10.23 -3.94
CA MET A 147 -8.15 -9.55 -2.94
C MET A 147 -8.78 -9.56 -1.56
N SER A 148 -10.10 -9.35 -1.44
CA SER A 148 -10.80 -9.36 -0.16
C SER A 148 -10.65 -10.71 0.56
N VAL A 149 -10.62 -11.83 -0.17
CA VAL A 149 -10.34 -13.16 0.40
C VAL A 149 -8.93 -13.25 0.96
N SER A 150 -7.95 -12.65 0.26
CA SER A 150 -6.54 -12.64 0.70
C SER A 150 -6.30 -11.71 1.89
N GLU A 151 -6.95 -10.56 1.96
CA GLU A 151 -6.80 -9.60 3.07
C GLU A 151 -7.38 -10.16 4.38
N ASN A 152 -8.54 -10.81 4.33
CA ASN A 152 -9.12 -11.49 5.47
C ASN A 152 -8.31 -12.72 5.94
N SER A 153 -7.38 -13.19 5.13
CA SER A 153 -6.46 -14.29 5.45
C SER A 153 -5.22 -13.85 6.22
N ARG A 154 -4.88 -12.56 6.23
CA ARG A 154 -3.74 -12.03 6.97
C ARG A 154 -4.16 -11.76 8.40
N GLN A 155 -3.70 -12.59 9.30
CA GLN A 155 -3.87 -12.39 10.74
C GLN A 155 -3.12 -11.12 11.17
N THR A 156 -3.87 -10.06 11.46
CA THR A 156 -3.38 -8.85 12.13
C THR A 156 -3.51 -9.04 13.65
N GLY A 157 -2.76 -10.00 14.20
CA GLY A 157 -2.68 -10.22 15.65
C GLY A 157 -1.61 -9.35 16.30
N PHE A 158 -1.66 -9.25 17.64
CA PHE A 158 -0.56 -8.65 18.40
C PHE A 158 0.70 -9.49 18.23
N LYS A 159 1.82 -8.84 17.86
CA LYS A 159 3.14 -9.49 17.91
C LYS A 159 3.65 -9.46 19.34
N SER A 160 4.19 -10.59 19.83
CA SER A 160 4.89 -10.60 21.13
C SER A 160 6.09 -9.63 21.09
N ILE A 161 6.26 -8.84 22.14
CA ILE A 161 7.45 -7.97 22.24
C ILE A 161 8.75 -8.78 22.17
N SER A 162 8.74 -10.03 22.66
CA SER A 162 9.88 -10.93 22.57
C SER A 162 10.28 -11.22 21.13
N ASP A 163 9.30 -11.49 20.25
CA ASP A 163 9.54 -11.78 18.84
C ASP A 163 10.04 -10.52 18.10
N VAL A 164 9.41 -9.37 18.41
CA VAL A 164 9.83 -8.07 17.84
C VAL A 164 11.25 -7.71 18.26
N LEU A 165 11.62 -7.94 19.53
CA LEU A 165 12.98 -7.70 20.01
C LEU A 165 14.01 -8.61 19.32
N GLN A 166 13.67 -9.88 19.10
CA GLN A 166 14.54 -10.81 18.38
C GLN A 166 14.78 -10.35 16.94
N GLU A 167 13.72 -9.95 16.22
CA GLU A 167 13.81 -9.37 14.87
C GLU A 167 14.69 -8.09 14.89
N SER A 168 14.48 -7.19 15.86
CA SER A 168 15.24 -5.95 15.99
C SER A 168 16.72 -6.18 16.29
N ILE A 169 17.06 -7.12 17.17
CA ILE A 169 18.47 -7.46 17.49
C ILE A 169 19.17 -8.04 16.27
N ASN A 170 18.52 -8.92 15.53
CA ASN A 170 19.06 -9.48 14.29
C ASN A 170 19.33 -8.36 13.27
N HIS A 171 18.40 -7.44 13.08
CA HIS A 171 18.54 -6.31 12.18
C HIS A 171 19.70 -5.37 12.60
N VAL A 172 19.82 -5.03 13.90
CA VAL A 172 20.95 -4.23 14.41
C VAL A 172 22.28 -4.95 14.21
N SER A 173 22.30 -6.28 14.37
CA SER A 173 23.50 -7.08 14.15
C SER A 173 23.91 -7.07 12.68
N GLU A 174 22.97 -7.15 11.75
CA GLU A 174 23.21 -7.02 10.31
C GLU A 174 23.78 -5.64 9.95
N LEU A 175 23.15 -4.56 10.46
CA LEU A 175 23.61 -3.19 10.26
C LEU A 175 25.02 -2.96 10.82
N SER A 176 25.32 -3.52 11.99
CA SER A 176 26.65 -3.41 12.62
C SER A 176 27.76 -4.11 11.83
N SER A 177 27.40 -5.03 10.94
CA SER A 177 28.34 -5.72 10.05
C SER A 177 28.61 -4.98 8.73
N GLN A 178 27.84 -3.92 8.45
CA GLN A 178 28.01 -3.08 7.26
C GLN A 178 28.88 -1.87 7.63
N ASP A 179 29.93 -1.62 6.84
CA ASP A 179 30.83 -0.44 6.99
C ASP A 179 30.18 0.87 6.46
N SER A 180 28.86 0.93 6.34
CA SER A 180 28.13 2.08 5.79
C SER A 180 27.27 2.75 6.86
N GLU A 181 27.38 4.07 6.96
CA GLU A 181 26.49 4.89 7.79
C GLU A 181 25.06 5.00 7.20
N ILE A 182 24.88 4.62 5.93
CA ILE A 182 23.57 4.64 5.24
C ILE A 182 22.93 3.27 5.42
N THR A 183 21.88 3.22 6.22
CA THR A 183 21.13 1.99 6.58
C THR A 183 19.95 1.72 5.65
N GLY A 184 19.44 2.77 5.00
CA GLY A 184 18.38 2.71 4.01
C GLY A 184 18.90 2.67 2.57
N LEU A 185 17.99 2.87 1.63
CA LEU A 185 18.28 2.97 0.21
C LEU A 185 18.89 4.33 -0.11
N SER A 186 20.13 4.37 -0.60
CA SER A 186 20.82 5.62 -0.93
C SER A 186 20.11 6.38 -2.06
N THR A 187 19.87 7.66 -1.85
CA THR A 187 19.32 8.58 -2.87
C THR A 187 20.37 8.99 -3.91
N GLY A 188 21.64 8.80 -3.58
CA GLY A 188 22.80 9.27 -4.35
C GLY A 188 23.18 10.72 -4.10
N TYR A 189 22.49 11.41 -3.17
CA TYR A 189 22.81 12.74 -2.69
C TYR A 189 23.37 12.65 -1.27
N ALA A 190 24.68 12.81 -1.12
CA ALA A 190 25.40 12.53 0.12
C ALA A 190 24.83 13.27 1.34
N GLN A 191 24.50 14.57 1.21
CA GLN A 191 23.92 15.33 2.32
C GLN A 191 22.51 14.88 2.69
N LEU A 192 21.69 14.48 1.71
CA LEU A 192 20.36 13.94 1.97
C LEU A 192 20.45 12.58 2.65
N ASP A 193 21.36 11.73 2.16
CA ASP A 193 21.61 10.41 2.74
C ASP A 193 22.18 10.50 4.16
N GLU A 194 23.03 11.48 4.46
CA GLU A 194 23.53 11.75 5.81
C GLU A 194 22.41 12.20 6.77
N MET A 195 21.48 13.02 6.27
CA MET A 195 20.34 13.51 7.08
C MET A 195 19.29 12.45 7.35
N THR A 196 19.02 11.57 6.36
CA THR A 196 17.93 10.57 6.42
C THR A 196 18.41 9.17 6.71
N THR A 197 19.73 8.93 6.68
CA THR A 197 20.37 7.60 6.64
C THR A 197 19.89 6.74 5.44
N GLY A 198 19.46 7.39 4.35
CA GLY A 198 18.82 6.80 3.17
C GLY A 198 17.30 6.68 3.31
N LEU A 199 16.65 6.11 2.30
CA LEU A 199 15.20 5.86 2.29
C LEU A 199 14.93 4.48 2.90
N HIS A 200 14.06 4.40 3.92
CA HIS A 200 13.77 3.15 4.59
C HIS A 200 12.49 2.51 4.07
N LYS A 201 12.38 1.22 4.32
CA LYS A 201 11.15 0.47 4.08
C LYS A 201 9.99 1.11 4.83
N ASP A 202 8.79 0.96 4.29
CA ASP A 202 7.54 1.45 4.88
C ASP A 202 7.38 2.98 4.93
N GLU A 203 8.37 3.76 4.45
CA GLU A 203 8.30 5.22 4.49
C GLU A 203 7.52 5.81 3.32
N LEU A 204 6.70 6.82 3.63
CA LEU A 204 6.12 7.74 2.67
C LEU A 204 6.89 9.07 2.72
N VAL A 205 7.58 9.38 1.63
CA VAL A 205 8.37 10.61 1.47
C VAL A 205 7.63 11.55 0.53
N ILE A 206 7.29 12.73 1.02
CA ILE A 206 6.67 13.77 0.20
C ILE A 206 7.73 14.80 -0.21
N ILE A 207 7.85 15.04 -1.51
CA ILE A 207 8.73 16.08 -2.04
C ILE A 207 7.87 17.16 -2.71
N ALA A 208 7.84 18.34 -2.12
CA ALA A 208 6.98 19.43 -2.56
C ALA A 208 7.80 20.60 -3.14
N ALA A 209 7.30 21.19 -4.22
CA ALA A 209 7.90 22.36 -4.85
C ALA A 209 6.88 23.18 -5.66
N ARG A 210 7.23 24.42 -5.97
CA ARG A 210 6.53 25.18 -7.01
C ARG A 210 6.85 24.61 -8.39
N PRO A 211 5.97 24.81 -9.39
CA PRO A 211 6.25 24.46 -10.78
C PRO A 211 7.61 25.03 -11.25
N ALA A 212 8.30 24.34 -12.13
CA ALA A 212 9.58 24.73 -12.73
C ALA A 212 10.81 24.80 -11.79
N VAL A 213 10.68 24.56 -10.48
CA VAL A 213 11.83 24.50 -9.54
C VAL A 213 12.73 23.29 -9.79
N GLY A 214 12.21 22.23 -10.46
CA GLY A 214 12.99 21.04 -10.82
C GLY A 214 12.61 19.78 -10.03
N LYS A 215 11.42 19.73 -9.43
CA LYS A 215 10.91 18.61 -8.62
C LYS A 215 11.05 17.26 -9.32
N THR A 216 10.48 17.11 -10.51
CA THR A 216 10.55 15.88 -11.32
C THR A 216 11.99 15.49 -11.64
N ALA A 217 12.85 16.45 -12.03
CA ALA A 217 14.25 16.16 -12.35
C ALA A 217 15.02 15.63 -11.13
N PHE A 218 14.80 16.22 -9.95
CA PHE A 218 15.44 15.77 -8.72
C PHE A 218 15.07 14.33 -8.37
N VAL A 219 13.79 13.99 -8.44
CA VAL A 219 13.32 12.64 -8.08
C VAL A 219 13.66 11.59 -9.14
N LEU A 220 13.68 11.98 -10.43
CA LEU A 220 14.18 11.10 -11.48
C LEU A 220 15.65 10.76 -11.27
N ASN A 221 16.48 11.69 -10.82
CA ASN A 221 17.88 11.41 -10.49
C ASN A 221 18.00 10.45 -9.30
N ILE A 222 17.14 10.58 -8.27
CA ILE A 222 17.08 9.59 -7.18
C ILE A 222 16.72 8.21 -7.75
N ALA A 223 15.66 8.13 -8.53
CA ALA A 223 15.20 6.88 -9.15
C ALA A 223 16.30 6.21 -10.00
N GLN A 224 17.00 7.03 -10.79
CA GLN A 224 18.13 6.59 -11.62
C GLN A 224 19.31 6.13 -10.78
N ASN A 225 19.71 6.88 -9.75
CA ASN A 225 20.78 6.49 -8.83
C ASN A 225 20.47 5.14 -8.16
N VAL A 226 19.24 4.94 -7.68
CA VAL A 226 18.81 3.68 -7.09
C VAL A 226 18.94 2.54 -8.10
N ALA A 227 18.37 2.68 -9.28
CA ALA A 227 18.33 1.61 -10.27
C ALA A 227 19.68 1.29 -10.93
N THR A 228 20.60 2.28 -11.02
CA THR A 228 21.92 2.08 -11.65
C THR A 228 23.01 1.67 -10.67
N ARG A 229 22.85 1.99 -9.38
CA ARG A 229 23.86 1.72 -8.35
C ARG A 229 23.53 0.54 -7.45
N THR A 230 22.29 0.04 -7.54
CA THR A 230 21.85 -1.14 -6.77
C THR A 230 21.13 -2.11 -7.69
N ASP A 231 20.86 -3.32 -7.21
CA ASP A 231 20.07 -4.31 -7.95
C ASP A 231 18.55 -4.11 -7.78
N ASN A 232 18.13 -2.96 -7.21
CA ASN A 232 16.73 -2.70 -6.94
C ASN A 232 15.96 -2.26 -8.20
N THR A 233 14.73 -2.74 -8.29
CA THR A 233 13.77 -2.29 -9.30
C THR A 233 13.07 -1.01 -8.83
N VAL A 234 12.91 -0.05 -9.73
CA VAL A 234 12.21 1.22 -9.46
C VAL A 234 10.95 1.29 -10.32
N ALA A 235 9.81 1.55 -9.68
CA ALA A 235 8.54 1.84 -10.35
C ALA A 235 8.27 3.35 -10.35
N ILE A 236 7.99 3.93 -11.51
CA ILE A 236 7.70 5.36 -11.67
C ILE A 236 6.31 5.51 -12.29
N PHE A 237 5.40 6.15 -11.57
CA PHE A 237 4.10 6.58 -12.07
C PHE A 237 4.17 8.06 -12.46
N SER A 238 4.14 8.33 -13.76
CA SER A 238 4.24 9.69 -14.31
C SER A 238 2.88 10.13 -14.84
N LEU A 239 2.16 10.89 -14.04
CA LEU A 239 0.80 11.31 -14.36
C LEU A 239 0.75 12.64 -15.13
N GLU A 240 1.87 13.35 -15.22
CA GLU A 240 2.00 14.64 -15.93
C GLU A 240 2.74 14.50 -17.25
N MET A 241 3.76 13.64 -17.31
CA MET A 241 4.66 13.54 -18.45
C MET A 241 4.65 12.14 -19.04
N SER A 242 4.82 12.04 -20.38
CA SER A 242 4.96 10.75 -21.05
C SER A 242 6.27 10.04 -20.65
N ALA A 243 6.25 8.71 -20.72
CA ALA A 243 7.42 7.86 -20.47
C ALA A 243 8.62 8.24 -21.36
N GLU A 244 8.38 8.59 -22.63
CA GLU A 244 9.41 9.07 -23.55
C GLU A 244 10.07 10.37 -23.06
N SER A 245 9.27 11.31 -22.56
CA SER A 245 9.80 12.58 -22.02
C SER A 245 10.68 12.35 -20.79
N LEU A 246 10.31 11.41 -19.91
CA LEU A 246 11.12 11.03 -18.76
C LEU A 246 12.41 10.34 -19.18
N ALA A 247 12.36 9.39 -20.11
CA ALA A 247 13.51 8.70 -20.65
C ALA A 247 14.53 9.68 -21.26
N ASN A 248 14.04 10.68 -22.02
CA ASN A 248 14.89 11.73 -22.59
C ASN A 248 15.57 12.58 -21.51
N ARG A 249 14.88 12.89 -20.40
CA ARG A 249 15.48 13.59 -19.26
C ARG A 249 16.54 12.77 -18.56
N MET A 250 16.28 11.47 -18.36
CA MET A 250 17.26 10.54 -17.78
C MET A 250 18.51 10.40 -18.66
N LEU A 251 18.33 10.29 -19.98
CA LEU A 251 19.45 10.25 -20.95
C LEU A 251 20.30 11.53 -20.90
N CYS A 252 19.65 12.70 -20.82
CA CYS A 252 20.37 13.96 -20.69
C CYS A 252 21.14 14.05 -19.38
N ALA A 253 20.56 13.58 -18.28
CA ALA A 253 21.21 13.59 -16.96
C ALA A 253 22.41 12.64 -16.91
N GLU A 254 22.23 11.39 -17.40
CA GLU A 254 23.29 10.38 -17.41
C GLU A 254 24.45 10.74 -18.34
N GLY A 255 24.12 11.20 -19.54
CA GLY A 255 25.11 11.53 -20.56
C GLY A 255 25.66 12.95 -20.47
N ASN A 256 25.17 13.77 -19.52
CA ASN A 256 25.47 15.22 -19.48
C ASN A 256 25.21 15.91 -20.85
N ILE A 257 24.10 15.59 -21.49
CA ILE A 257 23.72 16.05 -22.83
C ILE A 257 22.79 17.24 -22.72
N ASN A 258 23.01 18.25 -23.60
CA ASN A 258 22.09 19.37 -23.65
C ASN A 258 20.70 18.93 -24.14
N ALA A 259 19.67 19.15 -23.31
CA ALA A 259 18.31 18.74 -23.62
C ALA A 259 17.75 19.36 -24.92
N ASN A 260 18.17 20.57 -25.32
CA ASN A 260 17.77 21.18 -26.59
C ASN A 260 18.42 20.47 -27.76
N HIS A 261 19.70 20.05 -27.65
CA HIS A 261 20.38 19.28 -28.69
C HIS A 261 19.71 17.93 -28.90
N LEU A 262 19.36 17.23 -27.81
CA LEU A 262 18.64 15.97 -27.92
C LEU A 262 17.28 16.16 -28.58
N ARG A 263 16.49 17.19 -28.16
CA ARG A 263 15.16 17.48 -28.70
C ARG A 263 15.16 17.85 -30.17
N THR A 264 16.19 18.60 -30.63
CA THR A 264 16.31 19.04 -32.03
C THR A 264 17.05 18.05 -32.92
N GLY A 265 17.65 17.00 -32.31
CA GLY A 265 18.50 16.03 -33.02
C GLY A 265 19.86 16.59 -33.43
N GLN A 266 20.24 17.78 -32.96
CA GLN A 266 21.48 18.46 -33.29
C GLN A 266 22.59 18.15 -32.26
N LEU A 267 22.91 16.88 -32.12
CA LEU A 267 23.91 16.41 -31.19
C LEU A 267 25.33 16.60 -31.78
N THR A 268 26.26 17.06 -30.96
CA THR A 268 27.70 17.03 -31.28
C THR A 268 28.23 15.59 -31.35
N GLN A 269 29.42 15.39 -31.79
CA GLN A 269 30.01 14.05 -31.85
C GLN A 269 30.24 13.47 -30.44
N ASP A 270 30.66 14.30 -29.50
CA ASP A 270 30.87 13.92 -28.10
C ASP A 270 29.52 13.57 -27.43
N GLU A 271 28.46 14.37 -27.66
CA GLU A 271 27.13 14.09 -27.13
C GLU A 271 26.53 12.80 -27.71
N ARG A 272 26.81 12.44 -28.95
CA ARG A 272 26.40 11.15 -29.54
C ARG A 272 27.07 9.97 -28.85
N GLN A 273 28.36 10.11 -28.53
CA GLN A 273 29.09 9.07 -27.79
C GLN A 273 28.55 8.95 -26.36
N SER A 274 28.31 10.09 -25.66
CA SER A 274 27.70 10.14 -24.34
C SER A 274 26.31 9.52 -24.34
N LEU A 275 25.49 9.81 -25.37
CA LEU A 275 24.16 9.24 -25.53
C LEU A 275 24.21 7.70 -25.63
N PHE A 276 25.19 7.17 -26.40
CA PHE A 276 25.34 5.73 -26.52
C PHE A 276 25.72 5.06 -25.19
N ILE A 277 26.63 5.68 -24.42
CA ILE A 277 27.03 5.20 -23.09
C ILE A 277 25.85 5.27 -22.12
N ALA A 278 25.14 6.41 -22.07
CA ALA A 278 23.97 6.61 -21.21
C ALA A 278 22.85 5.62 -21.53
N THR A 279 22.62 5.35 -22.81
CA THR A 279 21.64 4.34 -23.25
C THR A 279 22.01 2.95 -22.73
N GLY A 280 23.31 2.59 -22.80
CA GLY A 280 23.80 1.32 -22.27
C GLY A 280 23.59 1.19 -20.75
N ALA A 281 23.88 2.24 -19.99
CA ALA A 281 23.69 2.28 -18.54
C ALA A 281 22.20 2.14 -18.16
N LEU A 282 21.33 2.95 -18.77
CA LEU A 282 19.90 2.94 -18.48
C LEU A 282 19.18 1.67 -18.96
N SER A 283 19.64 1.07 -20.06
CA SER A 283 19.06 -0.20 -20.55
C SER A 283 19.32 -1.38 -19.60
N ASN A 284 20.37 -1.32 -18.81
CA ASN A 284 20.69 -2.32 -17.80
C ASN A 284 20.02 -2.03 -16.44
N ALA A 285 19.50 -0.82 -16.25
CA ALA A 285 18.83 -0.42 -15.01
C ALA A 285 17.40 -0.97 -14.98
N SER A 286 16.96 -1.45 -13.82
CA SER A 286 15.61 -1.99 -13.63
C SER A 286 14.61 -0.87 -13.31
N ILE A 287 14.27 -0.03 -14.31
CA ILE A 287 13.32 1.08 -14.20
C ILE A 287 12.08 0.77 -15.03
N TYR A 288 10.91 0.89 -14.40
CA TYR A 288 9.60 0.68 -15.02
C TYR A 288 8.77 1.95 -14.90
N ILE A 289 8.30 2.47 -16.02
CA ILE A 289 7.54 3.72 -16.10
C ILE A 289 6.11 3.40 -16.54
N ASP A 290 5.17 3.96 -15.80
CA ASP A 290 3.75 3.93 -16.11
C ASP A 290 3.26 5.37 -16.26
N ASP A 291 2.78 5.74 -17.45
CA ASP A 291 2.28 7.07 -17.77
C ASP A 291 0.77 7.10 -18.04
N THR A 292 0.03 6.15 -17.45
CA THR A 292 -1.43 6.08 -17.56
C THR A 292 -2.06 7.28 -16.84
N PRO A 293 -2.80 8.15 -17.55
CA PRO A 293 -3.48 9.28 -16.92
C PRO A 293 -4.69 8.81 -16.10
N GLY A 294 -5.02 9.53 -15.00
CA GLY A 294 -6.22 9.26 -14.22
C GLY A 294 -6.20 7.94 -13.46
N ILE A 295 -5.01 7.43 -13.13
CA ILE A 295 -4.86 6.17 -12.41
C ILE A 295 -5.34 6.31 -10.96
N LYS A 296 -5.99 5.26 -10.42
CA LYS A 296 -6.41 5.17 -9.01
C LYS A 296 -5.34 4.49 -8.16
N VAL A 297 -5.32 4.79 -6.85
CA VAL A 297 -4.36 4.14 -5.92
C VAL A 297 -4.49 2.62 -5.92
N ALA A 298 -5.69 2.09 -6.10
CA ALA A 298 -5.91 0.64 -6.19
C ALA A 298 -5.16 0.02 -7.38
N GLU A 299 -5.17 0.70 -8.54
CA GLU A 299 -4.43 0.25 -9.73
C GLU A 299 -2.91 0.37 -9.54
N ILE A 300 -2.44 1.49 -8.95
CA ILE A 300 -1.03 1.65 -8.58
C ILE A 300 -0.59 0.47 -7.71
N ARG A 301 -1.38 0.12 -6.69
CA ARG A 301 -1.13 -1.01 -5.79
C ARG A 301 -1.06 -2.34 -6.55
N ALA A 302 -2.03 -2.61 -7.42
CA ALA A 302 -2.07 -3.86 -8.21
C ALA A 302 -0.85 -3.99 -9.13
N ARG A 303 -0.48 -2.90 -9.83
CA ARG A 303 0.69 -2.88 -10.72
C ARG A 303 2.00 -3.04 -9.94
N CYS A 304 2.16 -2.37 -8.79
CA CYS A 304 3.33 -2.53 -7.92
C CYS A 304 3.46 -3.95 -7.36
N ARG A 305 2.35 -4.56 -6.90
CA ARG A 305 2.34 -5.97 -6.44
C ARG A 305 2.78 -6.92 -7.54
N ARG A 306 2.26 -6.74 -8.75
CA ARG A 306 2.65 -7.56 -9.90
C ARG A 306 4.13 -7.40 -10.20
N LEU A 307 4.63 -6.16 -10.28
CA LEU A 307 6.04 -5.88 -10.53
C LEU A 307 6.95 -6.47 -9.44
N ALA A 308 6.59 -6.31 -8.17
CA ALA A 308 7.32 -6.89 -7.04
C ALA A 308 7.38 -8.42 -7.12
N LYS A 309 6.27 -9.07 -7.53
CA LYS A 309 6.25 -10.53 -7.73
C LYS A 309 7.07 -10.99 -8.92
N GLU A 310 7.06 -10.24 -10.04
CA GLU A 310 7.78 -10.59 -11.27
C GLU A 310 9.29 -10.39 -11.12
N LYS A 311 9.74 -9.34 -10.42
CA LYS A 311 11.14 -8.97 -10.28
C LYS A 311 11.77 -9.42 -8.97
N GLY A 312 11.00 -9.51 -7.91
CA GLY A 312 11.46 -9.96 -6.59
C GLY A 312 12.25 -8.93 -5.77
N ASN A 313 12.60 -7.80 -6.35
CA ASN A 313 13.49 -6.79 -5.77
C ASN A 313 12.99 -5.36 -5.98
N LEU A 314 11.66 -5.12 -5.87
CA LEU A 314 11.11 -3.77 -5.91
C LEU A 314 11.67 -2.97 -4.72
N GLY A 315 12.41 -1.90 -4.98
CA GLY A 315 13.11 -1.11 -3.98
C GLY A 315 12.62 0.33 -3.82
N LEU A 316 11.96 0.89 -4.84
CA LEU A 316 11.46 2.27 -4.79
C LEU A 316 10.22 2.43 -5.67
N ILE A 317 9.24 3.18 -5.15
CA ILE A 317 8.07 3.62 -5.91
C ILE A 317 8.08 5.15 -5.96
N VAL A 318 7.94 5.72 -7.15
CA VAL A 318 7.89 7.17 -7.39
C VAL A 318 6.56 7.52 -8.05
N ILE A 319 5.91 8.59 -7.58
CA ILE A 319 4.63 9.09 -8.11
C ILE A 319 4.74 10.58 -8.41
N ASP A 320 4.63 10.97 -9.69
CA ASP A 320 4.68 12.37 -10.14
C ASP A 320 3.37 12.77 -10.83
N TYR A 321 2.50 13.50 -10.17
CA TYR A 321 2.41 13.93 -8.79
C TYR A 321 1.04 13.56 -8.18
N LEU A 322 1.01 13.53 -6.84
CA LEU A 322 -0.10 13.03 -6.03
C LEU A 322 -1.47 13.61 -6.41
N GLN A 323 -1.53 14.92 -6.74
CA GLN A 323 -2.78 15.59 -7.09
C GLN A 323 -3.37 15.18 -8.45
N LEU A 324 -2.72 14.35 -9.26
CA LEU A 324 -3.27 13.80 -10.51
C LEU A 324 -3.86 12.41 -10.34
N ILE A 325 -3.71 11.81 -9.17
CA ILE A 325 -4.36 10.54 -8.85
C ILE A 325 -5.86 10.76 -8.74
N GLU A 326 -6.65 9.87 -9.32
CA GLU A 326 -8.10 9.87 -9.18
C GLU A 326 -8.52 9.24 -7.84
N GLY A 327 -9.32 9.96 -7.07
CA GLY A 327 -9.92 9.46 -5.85
C GLY A 327 -11.36 9.02 -6.05
N SER A 328 -11.99 8.55 -4.97
CA SER A 328 -13.34 8.02 -4.96
C SER A 328 -14.43 9.09 -4.84
N ASN A 329 -14.08 10.33 -4.47
CA ASN A 329 -15.05 11.39 -4.21
C ASN A 329 -14.66 12.74 -4.81
N PRO A 330 -15.07 13.04 -6.06
CA PRO A 330 -14.66 14.26 -6.77
C PRO A 330 -15.20 15.56 -6.17
N ASP A 331 -16.21 15.51 -5.30
CA ASP A 331 -16.87 16.69 -4.74
C ASP A 331 -16.07 17.35 -3.60
N ASN A 332 -15.12 16.65 -2.98
CA ASN A 332 -14.30 17.15 -1.89
C ASN A 332 -12.82 16.79 -2.07
N ARG A 333 -12.11 17.66 -2.78
CA ARG A 333 -10.68 17.46 -3.12
C ARG A 333 -9.78 17.26 -1.91
N GLN A 334 -10.04 17.95 -0.81
CA GLN A 334 -9.25 17.81 0.41
C GLN A 334 -9.39 16.41 1.04
N GLN A 335 -10.59 15.86 1.06
CA GLN A 335 -10.82 14.49 1.55
C GLN A 335 -10.19 13.45 0.63
N GLU A 336 -10.27 13.68 -0.67
CA GLU A 336 -9.68 12.81 -1.68
C GLU A 336 -8.15 12.71 -1.53
N VAL A 337 -7.46 13.85 -1.42
CA VAL A 337 -6.01 13.90 -1.19
C VAL A 337 -5.63 13.23 0.13
N SER A 338 -6.45 13.40 1.16
CA SER A 338 -6.28 12.73 2.46
C SER A 338 -6.38 11.21 2.36
N GLU A 339 -7.34 10.72 1.59
CA GLU A 339 -7.51 9.30 1.36
C GLU A 339 -6.34 8.71 0.54
N ILE A 340 -5.94 9.42 -0.53
CA ILE A 340 -4.80 9.03 -1.36
C ILE A 340 -3.52 8.93 -0.52
N SER A 341 -3.21 9.94 0.30
CA SER A 341 -2.04 9.96 1.17
C SER A 341 -2.00 8.74 2.10
N ARG A 342 -3.13 8.46 2.77
CA ARG A 342 -3.26 7.29 3.66
C ARG A 342 -3.11 5.97 2.92
N GLN A 343 -3.66 5.87 1.71
CA GLN A 343 -3.54 4.66 0.88
C GLN A 343 -2.10 4.46 0.40
N LEU A 344 -1.36 5.52 0.06
CA LEU A 344 0.05 5.45 -0.30
C LEU A 344 0.93 5.02 0.88
N LYS A 345 0.64 5.51 2.09
CA LYS A 345 1.32 5.02 3.31
C LYS A 345 1.04 3.53 3.57
N LYS A 346 -0.19 3.08 3.33
CA LYS A 346 -0.51 1.65 3.40
C LYS A 346 0.24 0.84 2.35
N LEU A 347 0.37 1.37 1.13
CA LEU A 347 1.12 0.73 0.05
C LEU A 347 2.59 0.54 0.43
N ALA A 348 3.24 1.59 0.98
CA ALA A 348 4.62 1.52 1.45
C ALA A 348 4.80 0.38 2.47
N LYS A 349 3.93 0.35 3.49
CA LYS A 349 3.96 -0.70 4.53
C LYS A 349 3.68 -2.10 4.00
N GLU A 350 2.75 -2.23 3.06
CA GLU A 350 2.36 -3.52 2.51
C GLU A 350 3.46 -4.17 1.68
N LEU A 351 4.13 -3.37 0.87
CA LEU A 351 5.19 -3.84 -0.02
C LEU A 351 6.58 -3.78 0.63
N GLU A 352 6.69 -3.20 1.83
CA GLU A 352 7.96 -2.94 2.52
C GLU A 352 8.95 -2.16 1.64
N VAL A 353 8.45 -1.12 0.96
CA VAL A 353 9.21 -0.31 -0.01
C VAL A 353 8.97 1.18 0.27
N PRO A 354 10.00 2.05 0.25
CA PRO A 354 9.80 3.49 0.30
C PRO A 354 8.99 3.99 -0.90
N VAL A 355 8.06 4.90 -0.63
CA VAL A 355 7.25 5.57 -1.65
C VAL A 355 7.58 7.06 -1.64
N ILE A 356 8.08 7.59 -2.75
CA ILE A 356 8.24 9.03 -2.97
C ILE A 356 7.03 9.53 -3.75
N ALA A 357 6.25 10.43 -3.15
CA ALA A 357 5.16 11.11 -3.84
C ALA A 357 5.46 12.60 -3.97
N LEU A 358 5.38 13.10 -5.20
CA LEU A 358 5.57 14.51 -5.49
C LEU A 358 4.30 15.30 -5.20
N SER A 359 4.46 16.50 -4.67
CA SER A 359 3.35 17.42 -4.39
C SER A 359 3.63 18.82 -4.93
N GLN A 360 2.58 19.51 -5.32
CA GLN A 360 2.67 20.89 -5.76
C GLN A 360 2.32 21.83 -4.62
N LEU A 361 3.15 22.88 -4.41
CA LEU A 361 2.89 23.90 -3.42
C LEU A 361 1.82 24.90 -3.89
N SER A 362 1.08 25.46 -2.94
CA SER A 362 0.11 26.53 -3.19
C SER A 362 0.80 27.82 -3.67
N ARG A 363 0.07 28.69 -4.37
CA ARG A 363 0.60 30.00 -4.80
C ARG A 363 0.82 30.95 -3.62
N GLY A 364 0.27 30.65 -2.45
CA GLY A 364 0.43 31.47 -1.25
C GLY A 364 1.89 31.64 -0.80
N VAL A 365 2.79 30.70 -1.13
CA VAL A 365 4.21 30.82 -0.83
C VAL A 365 4.85 32.04 -1.51
N GLU A 366 4.41 32.39 -2.73
CA GLU A 366 4.94 33.51 -3.52
C GLU A 366 4.49 34.88 -2.97
N GLN A 367 3.40 34.90 -2.19
CA GLN A 367 2.84 36.16 -1.61
C GLN A 367 3.48 36.54 -0.27
N ARG A 368 4.31 35.66 0.30
CA ARG A 368 5.01 35.94 1.55
C ARG A 368 6.33 36.66 1.29
N GLN A 369 6.73 37.48 2.25
CA GLN A 369 8.02 38.17 2.23
C GLN A 369 9.19 37.19 2.27
N ASP A 370 9.06 36.11 3.09
CA ASP A 370 9.93 34.93 3.03
C ASP A 370 9.26 33.89 2.14
N LYS A 371 9.78 33.74 0.93
CA LYS A 371 9.27 32.79 -0.08
C LYS A 371 9.70 31.34 0.17
N ARG A 372 10.34 31.04 1.32
CA ARG A 372 10.72 29.68 1.70
C ARG A 372 9.47 28.85 2.04
N PRO A 373 9.33 27.65 1.48
CA PRO A 373 8.19 26.78 1.74
C PRO A 373 8.09 26.33 3.20
N VAL A 374 6.85 26.22 3.69
CA VAL A 374 6.52 25.63 5.00
C VAL A 374 5.41 24.60 4.82
N LEU A 375 5.19 23.75 5.84
CA LEU A 375 4.22 22.63 5.76
C LEU A 375 2.83 23.08 5.32
N SER A 376 2.34 24.22 5.78
CA SER A 376 1.04 24.77 5.40
C SER A 376 0.91 25.17 3.92
N ASP A 377 2.02 25.22 3.17
CA ASP A 377 2.01 25.55 1.74
C ASP A 377 1.70 24.34 0.86
N ILE A 378 1.76 23.14 1.40
CA ILE A 378 1.31 21.95 0.69
C ILE A 378 -0.20 22.09 0.51
N ARG A 379 -0.69 22.08 -0.72
CA ARG A 379 -2.12 22.20 -1.03
C ARG A 379 -2.90 21.07 -0.36
N GLU A 380 -3.96 21.41 0.38
CA GLU A 380 -4.87 20.43 0.99
C GLU A 380 -4.21 19.54 2.07
N SER A 381 -3.24 20.08 2.82
CA SER A 381 -2.13 19.43 3.49
C SER A 381 -2.39 18.78 4.85
N GLY A 382 -3.50 19.03 5.51
CA GLY A 382 -3.65 18.61 6.93
C GLY A 382 -3.45 17.11 7.20
N SER A 383 -3.69 16.27 6.19
CA SER A 383 -3.53 14.81 6.29
C SER A 383 -2.20 14.31 5.71
N ILE A 384 -1.68 14.96 4.66
CA ILE A 384 -0.36 14.59 4.11
C ILE A 384 0.72 14.72 5.19
N GLU A 385 0.64 15.78 6.00
CA GLU A 385 1.55 16.00 7.13
C GLU A 385 1.46 14.90 8.19
N GLN A 386 0.27 14.33 8.40
CA GLN A 386 0.06 13.26 9.38
C GLN A 386 0.47 11.87 8.86
N ASP A 387 0.36 11.63 7.56
CA ASP A 387 0.62 10.33 6.96
C ASP A 387 2.08 10.17 6.50
N ALA A 388 2.75 11.27 6.12
CA ALA A 388 4.14 11.25 5.64
C ALA A 388 5.15 11.08 6.80
N ASP A 389 6.18 10.27 6.56
CA ASP A 389 7.31 10.14 7.48
C ASP A 389 8.35 11.25 7.26
N ILE A 390 8.55 11.63 5.99
CA ILE A 390 9.48 12.68 5.58
C ILE A 390 8.75 13.65 4.64
N VAL A 391 8.87 14.94 4.94
CA VAL A 391 8.42 16.01 4.04
C VAL A 391 9.63 16.88 3.68
N SER A 392 9.93 16.95 2.38
CA SER A 392 11.03 17.74 1.84
C SER A 392 10.52 18.82 0.90
N PHE A 393 11.12 20.00 0.98
CA PHE A 393 10.83 21.11 0.09
C PHE A 393 12.01 21.41 -0.80
N LEU A 394 11.76 21.53 -2.12
CA LEU A 394 12.75 22.05 -3.04
C LEU A 394 12.54 23.56 -3.21
N TYR A 395 13.61 24.31 -3.01
CA TYR A 395 13.63 25.75 -3.09
C TYR A 395 14.86 26.20 -3.88
N ARG A 396 14.70 27.26 -4.69
CA ARG A 396 15.77 27.90 -5.45
C ARG A 396 15.64 29.41 -5.31
N ASP A 397 16.67 30.07 -4.81
CA ASP A 397 16.70 31.54 -4.66
C ASP A 397 16.57 32.23 -6.03
N ASP A 398 17.31 31.79 -7.04
CA ASP A 398 17.32 32.35 -8.41
C ASP A 398 15.93 32.33 -9.07
N TYR A 399 15.04 31.42 -8.68
CA TYR A 399 13.69 31.32 -9.25
C TYR A 399 12.83 32.55 -8.88
N TYR A 400 13.07 33.12 -7.71
CA TYR A 400 12.30 34.24 -7.18
C TYR A 400 12.95 35.62 -7.45
N GLU A 401 14.26 35.68 -7.73
CA GLU A 401 14.97 36.93 -8.07
C GLU A 401 14.61 37.43 -9.48
N HIS A 402 14.37 36.54 -10.44
CA HIS A 402 13.98 36.91 -11.81
C HIS A 402 12.56 37.51 -11.92
N ASP A 403 11.67 37.24 -10.97
CA ASP A 403 10.32 37.84 -10.97
C ASP A 403 10.35 39.32 -10.47
N GLU A 404 11.27 39.69 -9.59
CA GLU A 404 11.40 41.05 -9.08
C GLU A 404 11.98 42.00 -10.14
N ASP A 405 12.93 41.56 -10.96
CA ASP A 405 13.49 42.34 -12.08
C ASP A 405 12.49 42.57 -13.23
N SER A 406 11.44 41.77 -13.34
CA SER A 406 10.42 41.94 -14.38
C SER A 406 9.29 42.89 -14.02
N GLU A 407 9.06 43.17 -12.73
CA GLU A 407 8.06 44.15 -12.27
C GLU A 407 8.59 45.59 -12.27
N ASP A 408 9.92 45.82 -12.13
CA ASP A 408 10.52 47.14 -12.12
C ASP A 408 10.76 47.75 -13.53
N ASN A 409 10.60 47.01 -14.62
CA ASN A 409 10.76 47.44 -15.99
C ASN A 409 9.42 47.70 -16.70
N ASN A 410 8.51 48.46 -16.10
CA ASN A 410 7.37 49.06 -16.82
C ASN A 410 7.58 50.59 -17.01
N PRO A 411 8.17 51.07 -18.14
CA PRO A 411 8.31 52.49 -18.40
C PRO A 411 7.02 53.01 -19.02
N GLY A 412 6.07 53.38 -18.21
CA GLY A 412 4.81 53.90 -18.74
C GLY A 412 3.95 54.65 -17.75
N ASN A 413 4.41 55.80 -17.27
CA ASN A 413 3.46 56.84 -16.90
C ASN A 413 4.18 58.24 -16.80
N ASN A 414 4.61 58.78 -17.94
CA ASN A 414 4.76 60.20 -18.06
C ASN A 414 3.48 60.76 -18.70
N GLN A 415 2.53 61.13 -17.87
CA GLN A 415 1.50 62.09 -18.26
C GLN A 415 2.14 63.45 -18.20
N ASP A 416 2.45 63.98 -19.37
CA ASP A 416 2.72 65.42 -19.58
C ASP A 416 1.46 66.22 -19.27
N ASP A 417 1.52 66.88 -18.16
CA ASP A 417 0.61 67.95 -17.78
C ASP A 417 1.12 69.25 -18.47
N ASP A 418 0.55 69.60 -19.62
CA ASP A 418 0.76 70.91 -20.25
C ASP A 418 -0.56 71.63 -20.26
N GLY A 419 -0.64 72.61 -19.33
CA GLY A 419 -1.66 73.61 -19.31
C GLY A 419 -1.40 74.73 -20.40
N SER A 420 -2.45 75.09 -21.08
CA SER A 420 -2.79 76.43 -21.50
C SER A 420 -4.18 76.44 -22.06
#